data_d33b343aa4d2e2ddad6096f0115d01ba
#
_entry.id   d33b343aa4d2e2ddad6096f0115d01ba
#
_cell.length_a   1.000
_cell.length_b   1.000
_cell.length_c   1.000
_cell.angle_alpha   90.00
_cell.angle_beta   90.00
_cell.angle_gamma   90.00
#
_symmetry.space_group_name_H-M   'P 1'
#
loop_
_entity.id
_entity.type
_entity.pdbx_description
1 polymer ?
#
loop_
_entity_poly.entity_id
_entity_poly.type
_entity_poly.pdbx_seq_one_letter_code
_entity_poly.pdbx_strand_id
1 'polypeptide(L)'
;MIEIKMNEYPRDMVGYGQKRPRSTWPDGSKIAVQFVLNYEEGAENSILNGDPASEIFLSEIIGAAPFEGARHMSMESIYEYGSRAGVWRILDLFRSRKVPITLFAVAMAMQRNPSVIEQALKDGHEIASHGYRWINYHGMPKSEELAHMEKAIDIHRDICGERPLGWYTGRTSENTRDLVSEEGGFIYDADDYSDDLPFWSEXX
;
A
#
# COMPACT_ATOMS: atom_id res chain seq x y z
N MET A 1 18.68 -30.21 2.87
CA MET A 1 17.30 -30.15 3.38
C MET A 1 17.35 -29.62 4.81
N ILE A 2 16.69 -28.50 5.07
CA ILE A 2 16.58 -27.97 6.44
C ILE A 2 15.41 -28.73 7.09
N GLU A 3 15.70 -29.50 8.12
CA GLU A 3 14.69 -30.22 8.87
C GLU A 3 14.15 -29.31 9.98
N ILE A 4 13.00 -28.67 9.73
CA ILE A 4 12.34 -27.82 10.73
C ILE A 4 11.48 -28.73 11.61
N LYS A 5 11.76 -28.73 12.90
CA LYS A 5 10.92 -29.48 13.86
C LYS A 5 9.52 -28.85 13.86
N MET A 6 8.48 -29.66 13.98
CA MET A 6 7.08 -29.20 13.88
C MET A 6 6.74 -28.04 14.81
N ASN A 7 7.33 -28.00 15.99
CA ASN A 7 7.13 -26.93 16.98
C ASN A 7 8.03 -25.69 16.74
N GLU A 8 8.84 -25.71 15.68
CA GLU A 8 9.68 -24.55 15.28
C GLU A 8 9.22 -23.95 13.95
N TYR A 9 8.10 -24.42 13.41
CA TYR A 9 7.56 -23.87 12.16
C TYR A 9 6.97 -22.48 12.43
N PRO A 10 7.48 -21.42 11.77
CA PRO A 10 7.16 -20.05 12.17
C PRO A 10 5.81 -19.53 11.67
N ARG A 11 5.06 -20.32 10.91
CA ARG A 11 3.78 -19.90 10.34
C ARG A 11 2.61 -20.53 11.09
N ASP A 12 1.59 -19.73 11.40
CA ASP A 12 0.33 -20.27 11.93
C ASP A 12 -0.52 -20.74 10.75
N MET A 13 -0.68 -22.06 10.64
CA MET A 13 -1.50 -22.68 9.59
C MET A 13 -2.86 -23.13 10.14
N VAL A 14 -3.19 -22.78 11.38
CA VAL A 14 -4.41 -23.25 12.06
C VAL A 14 -5.46 -22.15 12.17
N GLY A 15 -5.05 -20.93 12.56
CA GLY A 15 -5.95 -19.80 12.72
C GLY A 15 -7.19 -20.12 13.55
N TYR A 16 -8.34 -19.67 13.11
CA TYR A 16 -9.61 -19.95 13.80
C TYR A 16 -10.13 -21.38 13.59
N GLY A 17 -9.59 -22.11 12.64
CA GLY A 17 -10.09 -23.43 12.27
C GLY A 17 -11.57 -23.40 11.93
N GLN A 18 -12.35 -24.32 12.47
CA GLN A 18 -13.79 -24.39 12.24
C GLN A 18 -14.59 -23.41 13.13
N LYS A 19 -13.94 -22.83 14.14
CA LYS A 19 -14.63 -21.95 15.11
C LYS A 19 -14.42 -20.49 14.74
N ARG A 20 -15.01 -20.06 13.62
CA ARG A 20 -14.88 -18.68 13.16
C ARG A 20 -15.46 -17.71 14.18
N PRO A 21 -14.75 -16.62 14.52
CA PRO A 21 -15.31 -15.62 15.41
C PRO A 21 -16.52 -14.94 14.75
N ARG A 22 -17.45 -14.53 15.57
CA ARG A 22 -18.60 -13.74 15.07
C ARG A 22 -18.19 -12.26 15.11
N SER A 23 -18.21 -11.64 13.98
CA SER A 23 -17.95 -10.20 13.90
C SER A 23 -19.19 -9.42 14.31
N THR A 24 -18.97 -8.38 15.09
CA THR A 24 -20.00 -7.38 15.39
C THR A 24 -19.49 -6.04 14.86
N TRP A 25 -19.98 -5.69 13.69
CA TRP A 25 -19.63 -4.40 13.09
C TRP A 25 -20.42 -3.27 13.77
N PRO A 26 -19.93 -2.03 13.71
CA PRO A 26 -20.71 -0.89 14.22
C PRO A 26 -22.14 -0.91 13.67
N ASP A 27 -23.08 -0.39 14.45
CA ASP A 27 -24.52 -0.33 14.13
C ASP A 27 -25.22 -1.69 14.05
N GLY A 28 -24.56 -2.77 14.47
CA GLY A 28 -25.10 -4.11 14.31
C GLY A 28 -25.11 -4.62 12.88
N SER A 29 -24.33 -3.99 12.00
CA SER A 29 -24.19 -4.40 10.59
C SER A 29 -23.60 -5.80 10.49
N LYS A 30 -24.05 -6.53 9.49
CA LYS A 30 -23.61 -7.93 9.25
C LYS A 30 -22.40 -8.01 8.33
N ILE A 31 -22.14 -6.95 7.57
CA ILE A 31 -21.05 -6.88 6.59
C ILE A 31 -20.45 -5.48 6.67
N ALA A 32 -19.13 -5.40 6.62
CA ALA A 32 -18.40 -4.17 6.36
C ALA A 32 -17.86 -4.23 4.93
N VAL A 33 -18.08 -3.17 4.16
CA VAL A 33 -17.54 -3.06 2.79
C VAL A 33 -16.61 -1.87 2.77
N GLN A 34 -15.37 -2.12 2.40
CA GLN A 34 -14.36 -1.07 2.25
C GLN A 34 -13.92 -1.02 0.79
N PHE A 35 -13.98 0.16 0.20
CA PHE A 35 -13.40 0.40 -1.13
C PHE A 35 -12.02 1.02 -0.94
N VAL A 36 -11.05 0.43 -1.60
CA VAL A 36 -9.66 0.89 -1.54
C VAL A 36 -9.21 1.26 -2.95
N LEU A 37 -8.55 2.40 -3.07
CA LEU A 37 -7.91 2.83 -4.30
C LEU A 37 -6.41 2.96 -4.05
N ASN A 38 -5.61 2.15 -4.73
CA ASN A 38 -4.16 2.34 -4.71
C ASN A 38 -3.81 3.49 -5.65
N TYR A 39 -3.01 4.43 -5.15
CA TYR A 39 -2.51 5.56 -5.95
C TYR A 39 -0.99 5.52 -5.97
N GLU A 40 -0.44 5.04 -7.09
CA GLU A 40 0.96 4.61 -7.21
C GLU A 40 1.72 5.31 -8.34
N GLU A 41 1.01 6.00 -9.22
CA GLU A 41 1.51 6.52 -10.48
C GLU A 41 2.65 7.52 -10.31
N GLY A 42 3.79 7.21 -10.92
CA GLY A 42 5.01 8.01 -10.82
C GLY A 42 5.99 7.51 -9.77
N ALA A 43 5.60 6.48 -9.00
CA ALA A 43 6.45 5.88 -7.96
C ALA A 43 6.94 4.47 -8.32
N GLU A 44 6.54 3.96 -9.47
CA GLU A 44 6.93 2.66 -10.02
C GLU A 44 8.41 2.64 -10.39
N ASN A 45 8.94 1.44 -10.66
CA ASN A 45 10.31 1.29 -11.14
C ASN A 45 10.50 2.05 -12.47
N SER A 46 11.50 2.89 -12.52
CA SER A 46 11.85 3.67 -13.71
C SER A 46 13.27 4.15 -13.61
N ILE A 47 13.99 4.16 -14.73
CA ILE A 47 15.33 4.76 -14.75
C ILE A 47 15.30 6.24 -14.37
N LEU A 48 14.16 6.90 -14.55
CA LEU A 48 13.98 8.31 -14.13
C LEU A 48 14.04 8.46 -12.61
N ASN A 49 13.74 7.38 -11.87
CA ASN A 49 13.82 7.33 -10.42
C ASN A 49 15.14 6.70 -9.92
N GLY A 50 16.06 6.35 -10.84
CA GLY A 50 17.34 5.73 -10.51
C GLY A 50 17.30 4.21 -10.50
N ASP A 51 16.19 3.61 -10.88
CA ASP A 51 16.06 2.14 -10.90
C ASP A 51 16.78 1.55 -12.12
N PRO A 52 17.18 0.26 -12.06
CA PRO A 52 17.91 -0.33 -13.17
C PRO A 52 17.06 -0.62 -14.41
N ALA A 53 15.73 -0.68 -14.25
CA ALA A 53 14.85 -1.08 -15.35
C ALA A 53 13.45 -0.50 -15.17
N SER A 54 12.62 -0.63 -16.21
CA SER A 54 11.21 -0.20 -16.17
C SER A 54 10.35 -1.20 -15.39
N GLU A 55 9.21 -0.74 -14.88
CA GLU A 55 8.23 -1.55 -14.14
C GLU A 55 7.56 -2.58 -15.04
N ILE A 56 7.26 -3.75 -14.47
CA ILE A 56 6.49 -4.80 -15.15
C ILE A 56 5.40 -5.41 -14.24
N PHE A 57 5.47 -5.14 -12.92
CA PHE A 57 4.60 -5.81 -11.96
C PHE A 57 3.19 -5.25 -12.03
N LEU A 58 2.20 -6.14 -12.11
CA LEU A 58 0.77 -5.82 -12.14
C LEU A 58 0.38 -4.78 -13.21
N SER A 59 1.10 -4.77 -14.34
CA SER A 59 0.75 -3.85 -15.44
C SER A 59 -0.30 -4.47 -16.36
N GLU A 60 -0.98 -3.63 -17.13
CA GLU A 60 -1.96 -4.05 -18.14
C GLU A 60 -1.29 -4.63 -19.38
N ILE A 61 0.03 -4.54 -19.52
CA ILE A 61 0.77 -5.15 -20.62
C ILE A 61 1.15 -6.57 -20.18
N ILE A 62 0.31 -7.53 -20.51
CA ILE A 62 0.48 -8.92 -20.10
C ILE A 62 1.80 -9.45 -20.68
N GLY A 63 2.64 -10.01 -19.79
CA GLY A 63 3.93 -10.57 -20.19
C GLY A 63 5.01 -9.55 -20.51
N ALA A 64 4.83 -8.29 -20.06
CA ALA A 64 5.84 -7.26 -20.28
C ALA A 64 7.20 -7.69 -19.72
N ALA A 65 8.25 -7.45 -20.50
CA ALA A 65 9.63 -7.60 -20.03
C ALA A 65 10.17 -6.24 -19.58
N PRO A 66 11.05 -6.20 -18.58
CA PRO A 66 11.63 -4.93 -18.18
C PRO A 66 12.60 -4.43 -19.26
N PHE A 67 12.65 -3.12 -19.46
CA PHE A 67 13.66 -2.50 -20.34
C PHE A 67 14.81 -2.08 -19.43
N GLU A 68 15.90 -2.84 -19.49
CA GLU A 68 17.11 -2.58 -18.70
C GLU A 68 17.77 -1.29 -19.17
N GLY A 69 18.04 -0.37 -18.26
CA GLY A 69 18.72 0.89 -18.55
C GLY A 69 17.98 1.81 -19.51
N ALA A 70 16.68 1.57 -19.74
CA ALA A 70 15.91 2.33 -20.72
C ALA A 70 14.49 2.62 -20.24
N ARG A 71 13.90 3.68 -20.75
CA ARG A 71 12.50 4.00 -20.52
C ARG A 71 11.60 3.09 -21.35
N HIS A 72 10.48 2.72 -20.79
CA HIS A 72 9.43 1.96 -21.50
C HIS A 72 8.23 2.88 -21.72
N MET A 73 8.19 3.52 -22.89
CA MET A 73 7.24 4.63 -23.14
C MET A 73 5.78 4.19 -23.04
N SER A 74 5.43 2.97 -23.49
CA SER A 74 4.06 2.47 -23.37
C SER A 74 3.68 2.26 -21.90
N MET A 75 4.61 1.71 -21.11
CA MET A 75 4.38 1.51 -19.67
C MET A 75 4.17 2.85 -18.97
N GLU A 76 5.05 3.83 -19.24
CA GLU A 76 4.93 5.16 -18.65
C GLU A 76 3.58 5.80 -18.98
N SER A 77 3.12 5.65 -20.23
CA SER A 77 1.84 6.24 -20.65
C SER A 77 0.64 5.62 -19.92
N ILE A 78 0.71 4.34 -19.55
CA ILE A 78 -0.33 3.68 -18.74
C ILE A 78 -0.39 4.32 -17.35
N TYR A 79 0.78 4.47 -16.69
CA TYR A 79 0.84 5.13 -15.39
C TYR A 79 0.38 6.59 -15.48
N GLU A 80 0.82 7.30 -16.54
CA GLU A 80 0.35 8.68 -16.76
C GLU A 80 -1.17 8.75 -16.86
N TYR A 81 -1.80 7.80 -17.55
CA TYR A 81 -3.27 7.76 -17.66
C TYR A 81 -3.91 7.68 -16.26
N GLY A 82 -3.39 6.82 -15.39
CA GLY A 82 -3.92 6.66 -14.04
C GLY A 82 -3.96 7.99 -13.28
N SER A 83 -2.84 8.72 -13.31
CA SER A 83 -2.73 9.99 -12.60
C SER A 83 -3.48 11.15 -13.30
N ARG A 84 -3.49 11.16 -14.64
CA ARG A 84 -4.05 12.28 -15.42
C ARG A 84 -5.57 12.18 -15.61
N ALA A 85 -6.09 10.94 -15.65
CA ALA A 85 -7.50 10.72 -16.00
C ALA A 85 -8.20 9.69 -15.10
N GLY A 86 -7.59 8.53 -14.91
CA GLY A 86 -8.24 7.42 -14.21
C GLY A 86 -8.67 7.76 -12.80
N VAL A 87 -7.76 8.32 -12.02
CA VAL A 87 -8.02 8.64 -10.61
C VAL A 87 -9.19 9.64 -10.49
N TRP A 88 -9.26 10.63 -11.38
CA TRP A 88 -10.31 11.64 -11.33
C TRP A 88 -11.68 11.04 -11.60
N ARG A 89 -11.77 10.10 -12.55
CA ARG A 89 -13.02 9.38 -12.84
C ARG A 89 -13.49 8.57 -11.65
N ILE A 90 -12.54 7.96 -10.92
CA ILE A 90 -12.86 7.16 -9.73
C ILE A 90 -13.33 8.07 -8.59
N LEU A 91 -12.61 9.17 -8.34
CA LEU A 91 -13.01 10.14 -7.30
C LEU A 91 -14.40 10.71 -7.59
N ASP A 92 -14.68 11.07 -8.85
CA ASP A 92 -16.01 11.57 -9.25
C ASP A 92 -17.10 10.54 -8.99
N LEU A 93 -16.82 9.27 -9.28
CA LEU A 93 -17.79 8.19 -9.04
C LEU A 93 -18.13 8.10 -7.56
N PHE A 94 -17.15 8.02 -6.69
CA PHE A 94 -17.36 7.87 -5.25
C PHE A 94 -18.00 9.12 -4.64
N ARG A 95 -17.59 10.31 -5.09
CA ARG A 95 -18.21 11.57 -4.67
C ARG A 95 -19.69 11.59 -5.05
N SER A 96 -20.02 11.20 -6.28
CA SER A 96 -21.42 11.20 -6.75
C SER A 96 -22.29 10.21 -5.98
N ARG A 97 -21.71 9.15 -5.45
CA ARG A 97 -22.40 8.13 -4.65
C ARG A 97 -22.35 8.41 -3.15
N LYS A 98 -21.60 9.42 -2.72
CA LYS A 98 -21.38 9.77 -1.31
C LYS A 98 -20.82 8.58 -0.51
N VAL A 99 -19.91 7.84 -1.12
CA VAL A 99 -19.27 6.68 -0.49
C VAL A 99 -17.83 7.05 -0.17
N PRO A 100 -17.42 7.05 1.11
CA PRO A 100 -16.01 7.27 1.45
C PRO A 100 -15.17 6.06 1.05
N ILE A 101 -13.92 6.30 0.69
CA ILE A 101 -12.96 5.25 0.36
C ILE A 101 -11.64 5.52 1.08
N THR A 102 -10.77 4.52 1.10
CA THR A 102 -9.39 4.69 1.55
C THR A 102 -8.48 4.70 0.33
N LEU A 103 -7.66 5.75 0.18
CA LEU A 103 -6.58 5.76 -0.78
C LEU A 103 -5.32 5.23 -0.10
N PHE A 104 -4.76 4.12 -0.60
CA PHE A 104 -3.40 3.74 -0.27
C PHE A 104 -2.49 4.51 -1.23
N ALA A 105 -1.88 5.58 -0.73
CA ALA A 105 -1.15 6.52 -1.58
C ALA A 105 0.36 6.39 -1.36
N VAL A 106 1.08 6.09 -2.44
CA VAL A 106 2.54 6.04 -2.41
C VAL A 106 3.06 7.49 -2.33
N ALA A 107 3.93 7.76 -1.35
CA ALA A 107 4.33 9.14 -1.07
C ALA A 107 4.96 9.84 -2.27
N MET A 108 5.77 9.14 -3.07
CA MET A 108 6.33 9.74 -4.29
C MET A 108 5.23 10.09 -5.31
N ALA A 109 4.19 9.27 -5.42
CA ALA A 109 3.04 9.58 -6.29
C ALA A 109 2.29 10.82 -5.78
N MET A 110 2.14 10.95 -4.46
CA MET A 110 1.54 12.13 -3.85
C MET A 110 2.32 13.40 -4.22
N GLN A 111 3.66 13.34 -4.19
CA GLN A 111 4.52 14.47 -4.57
C GLN A 111 4.38 14.84 -6.05
N ARG A 112 4.19 13.82 -6.92
CA ARG A 112 4.06 14.03 -8.36
C ARG A 112 2.76 14.75 -8.73
N ASN A 113 1.69 14.48 -7.98
CA ASN A 113 0.37 15.08 -8.26
C ASN A 113 -0.41 15.30 -6.96
N PRO A 114 -0.01 16.31 -6.16
CA PRO A 114 -0.68 16.54 -4.87
C PRO A 114 -2.15 16.93 -5.00
N SER A 115 -2.58 17.45 -6.16
CA SER A 115 -3.99 17.81 -6.36
C SER A 115 -4.95 16.64 -6.20
N VAL A 116 -4.50 15.42 -6.50
CA VAL A 116 -5.30 14.21 -6.29
C VAL A 116 -5.58 14.03 -4.79
N ILE A 117 -4.56 14.21 -3.97
CA ILE A 117 -4.68 14.05 -2.52
C ILE A 117 -5.56 15.16 -1.92
N GLU A 118 -5.34 16.39 -2.37
CA GLU A 118 -6.16 17.54 -1.94
C GLU A 118 -7.64 17.27 -2.22
N GLN A 119 -7.96 16.77 -3.41
CA GLN A 119 -9.35 16.48 -3.77
C GLN A 119 -9.91 15.32 -2.95
N ALA A 120 -9.11 14.26 -2.76
CA ALA A 120 -9.55 13.10 -1.96
C ALA A 120 -9.88 13.51 -0.51
N LEU A 121 -9.03 14.34 0.10
CA LEU A 121 -9.28 14.87 1.45
C LEU A 121 -10.55 15.74 1.48
N LYS A 122 -10.72 16.60 0.48
CA LYS A 122 -11.91 17.46 0.37
C LYS A 122 -13.18 16.63 0.24
N ASP A 123 -13.11 15.47 -0.41
CA ASP A 123 -14.23 14.55 -0.57
C ASP A 123 -14.47 13.67 0.68
N GLY A 124 -13.63 13.80 1.71
CA GLY A 124 -13.78 13.07 2.97
C GLY A 124 -13.22 11.65 2.93
N HIS A 125 -12.28 11.38 2.04
CA HIS A 125 -11.64 10.08 1.94
C HIS A 125 -10.45 9.98 2.91
N GLU A 126 -10.14 8.77 3.35
CA GLU A 126 -8.93 8.51 4.11
C GLU A 126 -7.73 8.41 3.17
N ILE A 127 -6.59 8.98 3.56
CA ILE A 127 -5.32 8.74 2.88
C ILE A 127 -4.45 7.91 3.84
N ALA A 128 -4.21 6.67 3.50
CA ALA A 128 -3.30 5.79 4.22
C ALA A 128 -1.98 5.69 3.46
N SER A 129 -0.90 5.38 4.15
CA SER A 129 0.40 5.29 3.49
C SER A 129 0.52 3.99 2.67
N HIS A 130 1.04 4.12 1.45
CA HIS A 130 1.45 2.97 0.64
C HIS A 130 2.98 2.98 0.47
N GLY A 131 3.69 3.44 1.51
CA GLY A 131 5.14 3.56 1.49
C GLY A 131 5.63 4.74 0.68
N TYR A 132 6.98 4.80 0.51
CA TYR A 132 7.63 5.89 -0.23
C TYR A 132 7.66 5.64 -1.73
N ARG A 133 7.99 4.39 -2.12
CA ARG A 133 8.11 3.95 -3.52
C ARG A 133 7.24 2.73 -3.75
N TRP A 134 6.78 2.55 -4.99
CA TRP A 134 6.08 1.32 -5.37
C TRP A 134 7.07 0.33 -5.97
N ILE A 135 7.88 -0.27 -5.13
CA ILE A 135 8.96 -1.19 -5.52
C ILE A 135 8.92 -2.45 -4.64
N ASN A 136 9.68 -3.44 -5.01
CA ASN A 136 9.82 -4.65 -4.20
C ASN A 136 10.82 -4.39 -3.06
N TYR A 137 10.36 -4.51 -1.83
CA TYR A 137 11.20 -4.29 -0.65
C TYR A 137 11.95 -5.55 -0.20
N HIS A 138 11.63 -6.72 -0.77
CA HIS A 138 12.31 -7.97 -0.41
C HIS A 138 13.83 -7.82 -0.56
N GLY A 139 14.55 -8.11 0.51
CA GLY A 139 16.01 -8.04 0.53
C GLY A 139 16.59 -6.64 0.75
N MET A 140 15.76 -5.61 0.90
CA MET A 140 16.24 -4.27 1.24
C MET A 140 16.79 -4.26 2.67
N PRO A 141 17.95 -3.61 2.93
CA PRO A 141 18.43 -3.48 4.31
C PRO A 141 17.41 -2.79 5.21
N LYS A 142 17.24 -3.27 6.46
CA LYS A 142 16.26 -2.72 7.41
C LYS A 142 16.39 -1.19 7.56
N SER A 143 17.63 -0.69 7.61
CA SER A 143 17.87 0.75 7.76
C SER A 143 17.41 1.56 6.55
N GLU A 144 17.49 1.00 5.35
CA GLU A 144 17.06 1.67 4.13
C GLU A 144 15.52 1.67 4.05
N GLU A 145 14.90 0.54 4.39
CA GLU A 145 13.45 0.44 4.44
C GLU A 145 12.88 1.40 5.50
N LEU A 146 13.53 1.49 6.67
CA LEU A 146 13.13 2.46 7.71
C LEU A 146 13.21 3.90 7.16
N ALA A 147 14.30 4.24 6.47
CA ALA A 147 14.44 5.58 5.89
C ALA A 147 13.32 5.87 4.87
N HIS A 148 12.91 4.86 4.08
CA HIS A 148 11.77 5.01 3.17
C HIS A 148 10.46 5.23 3.96
N MET A 149 10.27 4.51 5.06
CA MET A 149 9.07 4.67 5.90
C MET A 149 9.00 6.09 6.49
N GLU A 150 10.09 6.54 7.10
CA GLU A 150 10.17 7.89 7.67
C GLU A 150 9.89 8.96 6.62
N LYS A 151 10.49 8.81 5.45
CA LYS A 151 10.29 9.73 4.34
C LYS A 151 8.83 9.75 3.87
N ALA A 152 8.19 8.58 3.84
CA ALA A 152 6.77 8.49 3.47
C ALA A 152 5.89 9.24 4.48
N ILE A 153 6.18 9.09 5.77
CA ILE A 153 5.45 9.79 6.84
C ILE A 153 5.61 11.30 6.70
N ASP A 154 6.84 11.77 6.47
CA ASP A 154 7.11 13.20 6.35
C ASP A 154 6.39 13.82 5.14
N ILE A 155 6.48 13.16 3.98
CA ILE A 155 5.78 13.63 2.77
C ILE A 155 4.27 13.67 3.01
N HIS A 156 3.73 12.64 3.66
CA HIS A 156 2.31 12.58 3.99
C HIS A 156 1.91 13.78 4.87
N ARG A 157 2.70 14.06 5.92
CA ARG A 157 2.46 15.22 6.78
C ARG A 157 2.48 16.53 6.00
N ASP A 158 3.45 16.67 5.11
CA ASP A 158 3.60 17.91 4.31
C ASP A 158 2.40 18.14 3.41
N ILE A 159 1.84 17.09 2.81
CA ILE A 159 0.75 17.20 1.84
C ILE A 159 -0.62 17.19 2.54
N CYS A 160 -0.81 16.30 3.52
CA CYS A 160 -2.11 16.11 4.17
C CYS A 160 -2.31 16.94 5.44
N GLY A 161 -1.22 17.48 6.02
CA GLY A 161 -1.27 18.22 7.27
C GLY A 161 -1.23 17.34 8.52
N GLU A 162 -1.25 16.02 8.37
CA GLU A 162 -1.20 15.05 9.48
C GLU A 162 -0.51 13.77 9.02
N ARG A 163 -0.14 12.93 9.97
CA ARG A 163 0.50 11.65 9.66
C ARG A 163 -0.52 10.62 9.18
N PRO A 164 -0.09 9.62 8.41
CA PRO A 164 -1.00 8.53 8.05
C PRO A 164 -1.32 7.66 9.28
N LEU A 165 -2.55 7.18 9.35
CA LEU A 165 -2.97 6.27 10.41
C LEU A 165 -2.84 4.80 10.01
N GLY A 166 -2.85 4.52 8.72
CA GLY A 166 -2.72 3.16 8.19
C GLY A 166 -1.49 3.00 7.31
N TRP A 167 -0.99 1.77 7.28
CA TRP A 167 0.15 1.38 6.44
C TRP A 167 -0.18 0.21 5.54
N TYR A 168 0.36 0.22 4.34
CA TYR A 168 0.32 -0.89 3.37
C TYR A 168 1.56 -0.80 2.48
N THR A 169 2.33 -1.87 2.40
CA THR A 169 3.48 -1.95 1.48
C THR A 169 3.14 -2.71 0.20
N GLY A 170 2.46 -3.84 0.35
CA GLY A 170 2.11 -4.72 -0.77
C GLY A 170 3.23 -5.68 -1.17
N ARG A 171 4.44 -5.17 -1.40
CA ARG A 171 5.62 -5.99 -1.76
C ARG A 171 6.65 -5.92 -0.63
N THR A 172 6.27 -6.51 0.50
CA THR A 172 6.97 -6.42 1.78
C THR A 172 8.31 -7.13 1.79
N SER A 173 9.17 -6.71 2.71
CA SER A 173 10.37 -7.42 3.12
C SER A 173 10.08 -8.23 4.38
N GLU A 174 11.08 -8.97 4.84
CA GLU A 174 11.06 -9.63 6.13
C GLU A 174 11.07 -8.66 7.33
N ASN A 175 11.38 -7.39 7.08
CA ASN A 175 11.48 -6.36 8.13
C ASN A 175 10.22 -5.51 8.24
N THR A 176 9.37 -5.48 7.22
CA THR A 176 8.27 -4.50 7.11
C THR A 176 7.36 -4.50 8.33
N ARG A 177 6.89 -5.69 8.73
CA ARG A 177 5.95 -5.80 9.84
C ARG A 177 6.53 -5.27 11.15
N ASP A 178 7.79 -5.64 11.42
CA ASP A 178 8.48 -5.17 12.63
C ASP A 178 8.65 -3.65 12.60
N LEU A 179 9.06 -3.10 11.45
CA LEU A 179 9.24 -1.66 11.28
C LEU A 179 7.94 -0.90 11.52
N VAL A 180 6.82 -1.38 10.97
CA VAL A 180 5.51 -0.74 11.16
C VAL A 180 5.14 -0.76 12.64
N SER A 181 5.36 -1.89 13.31
CA SER A 181 5.07 -2.05 14.73
C SER A 181 5.98 -1.17 15.59
N GLU A 182 7.29 -1.17 15.32
CA GLU A 182 8.29 -0.41 16.07
C GLU A 182 8.08 1.11 15.94
N GLU A 183 7.59 1.58 14.78
CA GLU A 183 7.31 2.99 14.55
C GLU A 183 6.23 3.52 15.50
N GLY A 184 5.23 2.71 15.80
CA GLY A 184 4.29 2.93 16.90
C GLY A 184 3.19 3.97 16.67
N GLY A 185 3.16 4.62 15.51
CA GLY A 185 2.15 5.65 15.23
C GLY A 185 1.03 5.20 14.29
N PHE A 186 1.16 4.00 13.71
CA PHE A 186 0.09 3.45 12.86
C PHE A 186 -0.94 2.71 13.72
N ILE A 187 -2.20 2.84 13.38
CA ILE A 187 -3.28 2.14 14.09
C ILE A 187 -3.69 0.85 13.37
N TYR A 188 -3.28 0.69 12.10
CA TYR A 188 -3.47 -0.57 11.37
C TYR A 188 -2.41 -0.76 10.31
N ASP A 189 -2.13 -2.03 10.00
CA ASP A 189 -1.29 -2.48 8.90
C ASP A 189 -2.13 -3.41 8.03
N ALA A 190 -2.15 -3.17 6.73
CA ALA A 190 -2.97 -3.92 5.78
C ALA A 190 -2.16 -4.95 4.98
N ASP A 191 -0.95 -5.29 5.41
CA ASP A 191 -0.07 -6.22 4.69
C ASP A 191 -0.29 -7.69 5.06
N ASP A 192 -1.19 -8.00 6.00
CA ASP A 192 -1.46 -9.39 6.37
C ASP A 192 -2.75 -9.87 5.72
N TYR A 193 -2.68 -10.97 4.99
CA TYR A 193 -3.79 -11.54 4.22
C TYR A 193 -4.25 -12.90 4.78
N SER A 194 -3.89 -13.21 6.03
CA SER A 194 -4.02 -14.56 6.55
C SER A 194 -5.40 -14.91 7.08
N ASP A 195 -6.28 -13.91 7.31
CA ASP A 195 -7.58 -14.20 7.90
C ASP A 195 -8.71 -13.33 7.32
N ASP A 196 -9.96 -13.71 7.63
CA ASP A 196 -11.17 -13.02 7.16
C ASP A 196 -11.42 -11.69 7.89
N LEU A 197 -10.93 -11.57 9.11
CA LEU A 197 -11.22 -10.43 10.00
C LEU A 197 -9.93 -9.78 10.48
N PRO A 198 -9.97 -8.48 10.77
CA PRO A 198 -8.83 -7.84 11.44
C PRO A 198 -8.53 -8.51 12.77
N PHE A 199 -7.28 -8.60 13.13
CA PHE A 199 -6.84 -9.16 14.39
C PHE A 199 -5.74 -8.27 15.00
N TRP A 200 -5.59 -8.40 16.30
CA TRP A 200 -4.54 -7.66 17.00
C TRP A 200 -3.20 -8.38 16.79
N SER A 201 -2.20 -7.64 16.36
CA SER A 201 -0.83 -8.14 16.30
C SER A 201 -0.21 -7.95 17.69
N GLU A 202 0.38 -9.02 18.25
CA GLU A 202 1.17 -8.90 19.46
C GLU A 202 2.59 -8.54 19.02
N UNK A 203 2.77 -7.55 19.15
CA UNK A 203 4.03 -7.11 18.74
C UNK A 203 4.94 -7.38 19.77
N UNK A 204 5.55 -7.87 19.53
CA UNK A 204 6.40 -8.24 20.53
C UNK A 204 7.29 -7.40 20.79
#